data_f4d91a43043f95530622369d8fd87da9
#
_entry.id   f4d91a43043f95530622369d8fd87da9
#
_cell.length_a   1.000
_cell.length_b   1.000
_cell.length_c   1.000
_cell.angle_alpha   90.00
_cell.angle_beta   90.00
_cell.angle_gamma   90.00
#
_symmetry.space_group_name_H-M   'P 1'
#
loop_
_entity.id
_entity.type
_entity.pdbx_description
1 polymer ?
#
loop_
_entity_poly.entity_id
_entity_poly.type
_entity_poly.pdbx_seq_one_letter_code
_entity_poly.pdbx_strand_id
1 'polypeptide(L)'
;RFGFGVYWAQIVVPRDSDIETIEDLEALTWAIPDLGSTSGYLVPLVMLDEAGVTPGETVETGGHPNAALAVYRGDAEFGTTFYSPPLIADGQWEIGDPPEIPDEYIDSCAVDAEGDLYCGPNQEYRVLDARASATTDAPDIVQQVRILAISPEIPNDTLSFGPDFPAEQRTQIEEALVACAAECEDDENCAWNDSIGNQDFYGWTGIEPATDAEYDALRAVVETAGIELEDL
;
A
#
# COMPACT_ATOMS: atom_id res chain seq x y z
N ARG A 1 -4.31 -9.03 4.23
CA ARG A 1 -4.15 -7.97 5.21
C ARG A 1 -5.45 -7.19 5.30
N PHE A 2 -5.97 -6.95 6.52
CA PHE A 2 -7.24 -6.23 6.76
C PHE A 2 -8.45 -6.74 5.95
N GLY A 3 -8.53 -8.07 5.73
CA GLY A 3 -9.61 -8.72 4.98
C GLY A 3 -9.41 -8.77 3.46
N PHE A 4 -8.29 -8.26 2.94
CA PHE A 4 -7.95 -8.31 1.52
C PHE A 4 -6.78 -9.25 1.24
N GLY A 5 -6.92 -10.10 0.21
CA GLY A 5 -5.84 -10.93 -0.36
C GLY A 5 -4.91 -10.15 -1.30
N VAL A 6 -5.22 -8.87 -1.54
CA VAL A 6 -4.51 -7.95 -2.43
C VAL A 6 -4.29 -6.60 -1.75
N TYR A 7 -3.42 -5.78 -2.33
CA TYR A 7 -3.25 -4.37 -2.01
C TYR A 7 -3.08 -3.57 -3.30
N TRP A 8 -2.81 -2.27 -3.23
CA TRP A 8 -2.69 -1.43 -4.41
C TRP A 8 -1.49 -0.48 -4.29
N ALA A 9 -1.02 0.01 -5.42
CA ALA A 9 -0.24 1.25 -5.46
C ALA A 9 -1.20 2.44 -5.42
N GLN A 10 -0.74 3.55 -4.85
CA GLN A 10 -1.43 4.85 -4.96
C GLN A 10 -0.48 5.90 -5.50
N ILE A 11 -1.04 6.82 -6.27
CA ILE A 11 -0.40 8.06 -6.67
C ILE A 11 -0.97 9.15 -5.77
N VAL A 12 -0.10 9.88 -5.09
CA VAL A 12 -0.47 10.98 -4.21
C VAL A 12 0.05 12.31 -4.71
N VAL A 13 -0.73 13.37 -4.52
CA VAL A 13 -0.43 14.74 -4.96
C VAL A 13 -0.79 15.74 -3.86
N PRO A 14 -0.27 16.99 -3.87
CA PRO A 14 -0.75 18.02 -2.97
C PRO A 14 -2.26 18.24 -3.13
N ARG A 15 -2.99 18.36 -2.02
CA ARG A 15 -4.45 18.47 -2.06
C ARG A 15 -4.94 19.76 -2.75
N ASP A 16 -4.19 20.84 -2.64
CA ASP A 16 -4.49 22.13 -3.24
C ASP A 16 -3.93 22.32 -4.67
N SER A 17 -3.34 21.24 -5.26
CA SER A 17 -2.85 21.29 -6.64
C SER A 17 -3.96 21.19 -7.68
N ASP A 18 -3.70 21.72 -8.88
CA ASP A 18 -4.57 21.60 -10.06
C ASP A 18 -4.41 20.25 -10.80
N ILE A 19 -3.69 19.26 -10.21
CA ILE A 19 -3.48 17.93 -10.79
C ILE A 19 -4.74 17.10 -10.59
N GLU A 20 -5.47 16.77 -11.64
CA GLU A 20 -6.73 16.04 -11.57
C GLU A 20 -6.67 14.64 -12.20
N THR A 21 -5.70 14.41 -13.10
CA THR A 21 -5.56 13.15 -13.85
C THR A 21 -4.09 12.68 -13.86
N ILE A 22 -3.86 11.43 -14.28
CA ILE A 22 -2.49 10.89 -14.42
C ILE A 22 -1.73 11.66 -15.51
N GLU A 23 -2.39 12.10 -16.56
CA GLU A 23 -1.80 12.87 -17.65
C GLU A 23 -1.23 14.21 -17.20
N ASP A 24 -1.75 14.80 -16.12
CA ASP A 24 -1.23 16.04 -15.54
C ASP A 24 0.14 15.87 -14.86
N LEU A 25 0.61 14.63 -14.71
CA LEU A 25 1.91 14.31 -14.11
C LEU A 25 3.08 14.41 -15.09
N GLU A 26 2.83 14.76 -16.35
CA GLU A 26 3.88 14.90 -17.38
C GLU A 26 4.95 15.90 -16.97
N ALA A 27 6.20 15.46 -17.00
CA ALA A 27 7.40 16.23 -16.65
C ALA A 27 7.47 16.75 -15.19
N LEU A 28 6.59 16.29 -14.29
CA LEU A 28 6.63 16.61 -12.87
C LEU A 28 7.66 15.75 -12.11
N THR A 29 8.15 16.25 -10.98
CA THR A 29 9.07 15.55 -10.09
C THR A 29 8.34 14.45 -9.33
N TRP A 30 8.85 13.23 -9.40
CA TRP A 30 8.29 12.01 -8.86
C TRP A 30 9.06 11.49 -7.65
N ALA A 31 8.45 11.41 -6.49
CA ALA A 31 9.00 10.79 -5.29
C ALA A 31 8.63 9.29 -5.23
N ILE A 32 9.64 8.43 -5.10
CA ILE A 32 9.49 6.98 -4.97
C ILE A 32 10.14 6.47 -3.69
N PRO A 33 9.69 5.34 -3.12
CA PRO A 33 10.39 4.69 -1.99
C PRO A 33 11.78 4.21 -2.38
N ASP A 34 11.85 3.37 -3.40
CA ASP A 34 13.05 2.81 -4.04
C ASP A 34 12.67 2.17 -5.39
N LEU A 35 13.67 1.87 -6.23
CA LEU A 35 13.47 1.32 -7.58
C LEU A 35 12.99 -0.13 -7.61
N GLY A 36 13.13 -0.90 -6.52
CA GLY A 36 12.64 -2.28 -6.40
C GLY A 36 11.22 -2.37 -5.85
N SER A 37 10.63 -1.25 -5.43
CA SER A 37 9.30 -1.25 -4.81
C SER A 37 8.19 -1.54 -5.82
N THR A 38 7.44 -2.62 -5.61
CA THR A 38 6.31 -2.99 -6.47
C THR A 38 5.26 -1.89 -6.54
N SER A 39 4.72 -1.44 -5.40
CA SER A 39 3.67 -0.41 -5.34
C SER A 39 4.20 1.02 -5.35
N GLY A 40 5.49 1.20 -5.03
CA GLY A 40 6.10 2.52 -5.03
C GLY A 40 6.77 2.91 -6.35
N TYR A 41 7.08 1.94 -7.22
CA TYR A 41 7.78 2.22 -8.47
C TYR A 41 7.29 1.38 -9.65
N LEU A 42 7.35 0.03 -9.56
CA LEU A 42 7.14 -0.83 -10.74
C LEU A 42 5.74 -0.71 -11.33
N VAL A 43 4.71 -0.85 -10.51
CA VAL A 43 3.31 -0.73 -10.95
C VAL A 43 2.98 0.71 -11.36
N PRO A 44 3.31 1.75 -10.58
CA PRO A 44 3.15 3.13 -11.02
C PRO A 44 3.87 3.49 -12.32
N LEU A 45 5.07 2.95 -12.57
CA LEU A 45 5.79 3.18 -13.81
C LEU A 45 4.97 2.72 -15.03
N VAL A 46 4.33 1.54 -14.93
CA VAL A 46 3.46 1.03 -16.00
C VAL A 46 2.18 1.87 -16.12
N MET A 47 1.59 2.30 -15.00
CA MET A 47 0.42 3.21 -15.05
C MET A 47 0.74 4.52 -15.78
N LEU A 48 1.93 5.09 -15.54
CA LEU A 48 2.40 6.30 -16.22
C LEU A 48 2.66 6.04 -17.71
N ASP A 49 3.31 4.93 -18.05
CA ASP A 49 3.58 4.54 -19.45
C ASP A 49 2.27 4.32 -20.24
N GLU A 50 1.29 3.61 -19.67
CA GLU A 50 -0.03 3.41 -20.28
C GLU A 50 -0.80 4.73 -20.50
N ALA A 51 -0.61 5.71 -19.62
CA ALA A 51 -1.16 7.06 -19.76
C ALA A 51 -0.34 7.93 -20.73
N GLY A 52 0.81 7.44 -21.22
CA GLY A 52 1.73 8.19 -22.07
C GLY A 52 2.47 9.31 -21.35
N VAL A 53 2.64 9.18 -20.04
CA VAL A 53 3.28 10.18 -19.15
C VAL A 53 4.74 9.82 -18.92
N THR A 54 5.62 10.79 -19.12
CA THR A 54 7.03 10.70 -18.77
C THR A 54 7.30 11.66 -17.61
N PRO A 55 7.58 11.15 -16.39
CA PRO A 55 7.96 12.00 -15.26
C PRO A 55 9.21 12.82 -15.56
N GLY A 56 9.40 13.92 -14.85
CA GLY A 56 10.61 14.72 -14.90
C GLY A 56 11.75 14.07 -14.13
N GLU A 57 12.08 14.60 -12.96
CA GLU A 57 13.08 13.99 -12.07
C GLU A 57 12.42 12.92 -11.19
N THR A 58 13.09 11.77 -11.02
CA THR A 58 12.69 10.74 -10.05
C THR A 58 13.60 10.82 -8.83
N VAL A 59 13.00 10.92 -7.64
CA VAL A 59 13.71 11.07 -6.36
C VAL A 59 13.44 9.85 -5.48
N GLU A 60 14.49 9.09 -5.17
CA GLU A 60 14.40 7.99 -4.19
C GLU A 60 14.43 8.54 -2.77
N THR A 61 13.44 8.17 -1.96
CA THR A 61 13.22 8.71 -0.61
C THR A 61 13.55 7.73 0.52
N GLY A 62 13.79 6.46 0.18
CA GLY A 62 14.18 5.41 1.13
C GLY A 62 13.01 4.82 1.94
N GLY A 63 11.76 5.00 1.48
CA GLY A 63 10.59 4.37 2.08
C GLY A 63 9.27 5.04 1.73
N HIS A 64 8.18 4.30 1.80
CA HIS A 64 6.84 4.79 1.47
C HIS A 64 6.39 6.02 2.26
N PRO A 65 6.57 6.10 3.60
CA PRO A 65 6.24 7.31 4.34
C PRO A 65 7.02 8.53 3.85
N ASN A 66 8.30 8.33 3.49
CA ASN A 66 9.15 9.42 3.00
C ASN A 66 8.72 9.92 1.62
N ALA A 67 8.21 9.04 0.74
CA ALA A 67 7.66 9.47 -0.55
C ALA A 67 6.41 10.36 -0.36
N ALA A 68 5.51 10.00 0.55
CA ALA A 68 4.38 10.85 0.92
C ALA A 68 4.83 12.17 1.57
N LEU A 69 5.85 12.13 2.43
CA LEU A 69 6.43 13.33 3.06
C LEU A 69 7.13 14.25 2.06
N ALA A 70 7.74 13.72 0.99
CA ALA A 70 8.32 14.54 -0.07
C ALA A 70 7.26 15.40 -0.76
N VAL A 71 6.09 14.83 -1.04
CA VAL A 71 4.93 15.57 -1.57
C VAL A 71 4.41 16.59 -0.57
N TYR A 72 4.23 16.18 0.70
CA TYR A 72 3.78 17.06 1.78
C TYR A 72 4.67 18.30 1.95
N ARG A 73 5.99 18.14 1.81
CA ARG A 73 6.99 19.22 1.95
C ARG A 73 7.17 20.06 0.67
N GLY A 74 6.62 19.62 -0.45
CA GLY A 74 6.83 20.23 -1.76
C GLY A 74 8.23 19.94 -2.36
N ASP A 75 8.90 18.87 -1.89
CA ASP A 75 10.16 18.37 -2.46
C ASP A 75 9.93 17.59 -3.77
N ALA A 76 8.70 17.11 -3.97
CA ALA A 76 8.21 16.49 -5.20
C ALA A 76 6.76 16.92 -5.46
N GLU A 77 6.36 16.91 -6.74
CA GLU A 77 5.03 17.32 -7.17
C GLU A 77 4.02 16.18 -7.08
N PHE A 78 4.49 14.93 -7.17
CA PHE A 78 3.70 13.74 -6.87
C PHE A 78 4.58 12.63 -6.27
N GLY A 79 3.94 11.67 -5.65
CA GLY A 79 4.62 10.51 -5.08
C GLY A 79 3.83 9.24 -5.27
N THR A 80 4.50 8.10 -5.16
CA THR A 80 3.85 6.79 -5.25
C THR A 80 4.20 5.93 -4.06
N THR A 81 3.19 5.24 -3.54
CA THR A 81 3.29 4.47 -2.30
C THR A 81 2.34 3.28 -2.33
N PHE A 82 2.33 2.46 -1.27
CA PHE A 82 1.29 1.45 -1.11
C PHE A 82 -0.03 2.08 -0.66
N TYR A 83 -1.13 1.47 -1.07
CA TYR A 83 -2.48 1.74 -0.60
C TYR A 83 -3.07 0.48 0.05
N SER A 84 -3.58 0.66 1.26
CA SER A 84 -4.49 -0.26 1.92
C SER A 84 -5.79 0.48 2.20
N PRO A 85 -6.97 -0.10 1.89
CA PRO A 85 -8.24 0.54 2.17
C PRO A 85 -8.39 0.92 3.64
N PRO A 86 -9.09 2.01 3.96
CA PRO A 86 -9.35 2.38 5.35
C PRO A 86 -10.25 1.35 6.02
N LEU A 87 -10.07 1.16 7.33
CA LEU A 87 -11.10 0.49 8.13
C LEU A 87 -12.24 1.48 8.37
N ILE A 88 -13.46 1.03 8.08
CA ILE A 88 -14.69 1.81 8.22
C ILE A 88 -15.47 1.26 9.40
N ALA A 89 -15.83 2.11 10.40
CA ALA A 89 -16.47 1.69 11.63
C ALA A 89 -17.80 0.95 11.41
N ASP A 90 -18.63 1.44 10.49
CA ASP A 90 -19.93 0.88 10.15
C ASP A 90 -19.98 0.39 8.68
N GLY A 91 -18.96 -0.39 8.26
CA GLY A 91 -18.93 -0.89 6.89
C GLY A 91 -17.58 -1.51 6.52
N GLN A 92 -17.41 -1.73 5.23
CA GLN A 92 -16.15 -2.16 4.64
C GLN A 92 -15.98 -1.45 3.30
N TRP A 93 -14.76 -1.02 2.99
CA TRP A 93 -14.42 -0.56 1.66
C TRP A 93 -14.52 -1.74 0.67
N GLU A 94 -15.13 -1.51 -0.48
CA GLU A 94 -15.26 -2.52 -1.54
C GLU A 94 -14.45 -2.06 -2.78
N ILE A 95 -13.99 -3.04 -3.58
CA ILE A 95 -13.26 -2.76 -4.81
C ILE A 95 -14.15 -1.94 -5.75
N GLY A 96 -13.66 -0.75 -6.12
CA GLY A 96 -14.40 0.23 -6.93
C GLY A 96 -14.96 1.40 -6.13
N ASP A 97 -14.90 1.35 -4.81
CA ASP A 97 -15.19 2.53 -3.98
C ASP A 97 -14.09 3.60 -4.14
N PRO A 98 -14.41 4.88 -3.92
CA PRO A 98 -13.40 5.92 -3.88
C PRO A 98 -12.27 5.58 -2.89
N PRO A 99 -10.99 5.70 -3.30
CA PRO A 99 -9.87 5.37 -2.40
C PRO A 99 -9.60 6.44 -1.34
N GLU A 100 -10.08 7.67 -1.57
CA GLU A 100 -9.84 8.79 -0.66
C GLU A 100 -10.91 8.84 0.44
N ILE A 101 -10.52 9.36 1.60
CA ILE A 101 -11.43 9.70 2.69
C ILE A 101 -12.45 10.74 2.17
N PRO A 102 -13.76 10.61 2.49
CA PRO A 102 -14.77 11.58 2.05
C PRO A 102 -14.41 13.01 2.46
N ASP A 103 -14.63 13.97 1.56
CA ASP A 103 -14.22 15.36 1.74
C ASP A 103 -14.74 15.99 3.04
N GLU A 104 -15.94 15.62 3.46
CA GLU A 104 -16.53 16.11 4.71
C GLU A 104 -15.78 15.69 5.97
N TYR A 105 -14.91 14.68 5.89
CA TYR A 105 -14.13 14.17 7.03
C TYR A 105 -12.66 14.59 7.01
N ILE A 106 -12.13 15.11 5.91
CA ILE A 106 -10.72 15.46 5.75
C ILE A 106 -10.23 16.40 6.86
N ASP A 107 -10.97 17.46 7.15
CA ASP A 107 -10.60 18.45 8.17
C ASP A 107 -10.64 17.89 9.61
N SER A 108 -11.28 16.73 9.80
CA SER A 108 -11.40 16.08 11.10
C SER A 108 -10.34 14.98 11.34
N CYS A 109 -9.48 14.72 10.34
CA CYS A 109 -8.44 13.71 10.49
C CYS A 109 -7.45 14.10 11.59
N ALA A 110 -7.19 13.19 12.50
CA ALA A 110 -6.30 13.39 13.64
C ALA A 110 -5.65 12.07 14.09
N VAL A 111 -4.46 12.18 14.65
CA VAL A 111 -3.74 11.06 15.25
C VAL A 111 -4.20 10.91 16.69
N ASP A 112 -4.54 9.69 17.10
CA ASP A 112 -4.93 9.37 18.46
C ASP A 112 -3.73 9.16 19.41
N ALA A 113 -3.99 8.73 20.64
CA ALA A 113 -2.97 8.53 21.67
C ALA A 113 -2.07 7.30 21.38
N GLU A 114 -2.58 6.36 20.61
CA GLU A 114 -1.91 5.14 20.17
C GLU A 114 -1.05 5.37 18.92
N GLY A 115 -1.23 6.50 18.23
CA GLY A 115 -0.51 6.87 17.01
C GLY A 115 -1.26 6.53 15.73
N ASP A 116 -2.50 6.07 15.82
CA ASP A 116 -3.34 5.74 14.69
C ASP A 116 -4.04 6.98 14.11
N LEU A 117 -4.15 7.04 12.79
CA LEU A 117 -4.78 8.15 12.07
C LEU A 117 -6.25 7.86 11.78
N TYR A 118 -7.14 8.62 12.40
CA TYR A 118 -8.57 8.54 12.19
C TYR A 118 -9.13 9.80 11.58
N CYS A 119 -10.20 9.64 10.76
CA CYS A 119 -10.98 10.70 10.16
C CYS A 119 -12.47 10.50 10.48
N GLY A 120 -13.19 11.62 10.59
CA GLY A 120 -14.59 11.65 11.00
C GLY A 120 -14.75 11.91 12.51
N PRO A 121 -15.85 12.58 12.93
CA PRO A 121 -16.06 13.02 14.31
C PRO A 121 -16.22 11.88 15.32
N ASN A 122 -16.51 10.65 14.86
CA ASN A 122 -16.58 9.45 15.68
C ASN A 122 -15.56 8.39 15.24
N GLN A 123 -14.45 8.81 14.62
CA GLN A 123 -13.43 7.90 14.09
C GLN A 123 -13.98 6.91 13.05
N GLU A 124 -14.82 7.40 12.14
CA GLU A 124 -15.50 6.59 11.12
C GLU A 124 -14.53 5.86 10.20
N TYR A 125 -13.35 6.46 9.92
CA TYR A 125 -12.34 5.92 9.04
C TYR A 125 -10.98 5.87 9.74
N ARG A 126 -10.37 4.68 9.85
CA ARG A 126 -8.96 4.53 10.20
C ARG A 126 -8.14 4.44 8.90
N VAL A 127 -7.24 5.38 8.68
CA VAL A 127 -6.35 5.41 7.51
C VAL A 127 -5.27 4.36 7.66
N LEU A 128 -5.06 3.54 6.63
CA LEU A 128 -4.10 2.43 6.62
C LEU A 128 -3.08 2.50 5.48
N ASP A 129 -3.18 3.49 4.61
CA ASP A 129 -2.20 3.71 3.54
C ASP A 129 -0.91 4.37 4.08
N ALA A 130 0.07 4.56 3.20
CA ALA A 130 1.39 5.06 3.57
C ALA A 130 1.38 6.44 4.26
N ARG A 131 0.31 7.25 4.08
CA ARG A 131 0.16 8.54 4.76
C ARG A 131 0.05 8.36 6.28
N ALA A 132 -0.64 7.30 6.74
CA ALA A 132 -0.74 7.01 8.17
C ALA A 132 0.63 6.76 8.83
N SER A 133 1.58 6.18 8.10
CA SER A 133 2.93 5.94 8.60
C SER A 133 3.83 7.20 8.63
N ALA A 134 3.37 8.31 8.05
CA ALA A 134 4.09 9.59 8.00
C ALA A 134 3.65 10.58 9.11
N THR A 135 2.67 10.23 9.91
CA THR A 135 2.00 11.12 10.89
C THR A 135 2.90 11.66 11.99
N THR A 136 4.01 10.98 12.31
CA THR A 136 5.00 11.49 13.27
C THR A 136 5.61 12.82 12.82
N ASP A 137 5.88 12.96 11.52
CA ASP A 137 6.49 14.15 10.92
C ASP A 137 5.47 15.09 10.29
N ALA A 138 4.28 14.57 9.92
CA ALA A 138 3.19 15.31 9.27
C ALA A 138 1.83 14.83 9.82
N PRO A 139 1.41 15.27 11.02
CA PRO A 139 0.15 14.80 11.64
C PRO A 139 -1.11 15.22 10.86
N ASP A 140 -1.00 16.19 9.96
CA ASP A 140 -2.06 16.69 9.07
C ASP A 140 -1.87 16.26 7.60
N ILE A 141 -1.13 15.16 7.36
CA ILE A 141 -0.77 14.75 6.00
C ILE A 141 -2.00 14.50 5.10
N VAL A 142 -3.09 13.96 5.63
CA VAL A 142 -4.32 13.71 4.85
C VAL A 142 -4.99 15.04 4.44
N GLN A 143 -4.88 16.10 5.25
CA GLN A 143 -5.37 17.43 4.90
C GLN A 143 -4.53 18.10 3.79
N GLN A 144 -3.27 17.72 3.62
CA GLN A 144 -2.33 18.34 2.70
C GLN A 144 -2.07 17.49 1.44
N VAL A 145 -2.18 16.17 1.55
CA VAL A 145 -1.87 15.21 0.49
C VAL A 145 -3.08 14.33 0.22
N ARG A 146 -3.53 14.31 -1.04
CA ARG A 146 -4.66 13.48 -1.49
C ARG A 146 -4.21 12.35 -2.40
N ILE A 147 -5.04 11.32 -2.50
CA ILE A 147 -4.89 10.25 -3.49
C ILE A 147 -5.44 10.76 -4.83
N LEU A 148 -4.63 10.69 -5.88
CA LEU A 148 -5.05 10.98 -7.25
C LEU A 148 -5.66 9.74 -7.89
N ALA A 149 -4.99 8.60 -7.75
CA ALA A 149 -5.40 7.33 -8.35
C ALA A 149 -4.84 6.14 -7.56
N ILE A 150 -5.47 4.98 -7.70
CA ILE A 150 -4.92 3.68 -7.28
C ILE A 150 -4.72 2.76 -8.49
N SER A 151 -3.82 1.80 -8.34
CA SER A 151 -3.52 0.81 -9.38
C SER A 151 -4.60 -0.28 -9.50
N PRO A 152 -4.52 -1.15 -10.51
CA PRO A 152 -5.08 -2.50 -10.41
C PRO A 152 -4.55 -3.24 -9.18
N GLU A 153 -5.20 -4.35 -8.83
CA GLU A 153 -4.85 -5.19 -7.69
C GLU A 153 -3.43 -5.74 -7.78
N ILE A 154 -2.71 -5.70 -6.67
CA ILE A 154 -1.40 -6.30 -6.50
C ILE A 154 -1.53 -7.43 -5.50
N PRO A 155 -1.12 -8.68 -5.81
CA PRO A 155 -1.10 -9.76 -4.84
C PRO A 155 -0.27 -9.38 -3.60
N ASN A 156 -0.76 -9.74 -2.41
CA ASN A 156 -0.04 -9.50 -1.16
C ASN A 156 1.30 -10.27 -1.11
N ASP A 157 2.11 -9.89 -0.14
CA ASP A 157 3.37 -10.56 0.17
C ASP A 157 3.19 -12.07 0.36
N THR A 158 4.20 -12.82 -0.03
CA THR A 158 4.18 -14.29 0.05
C THR A 158 5.24 -14.85 0.99
N LEU A 159 4.93 -16.00 1.55
CA LEU A 159 5.92 -16.92 2.06
C LEU A 159 6.29 -17.89 0.94
N SER A 160 7.49 -17.76 0.42
CA SER A 160 7.99 -18.59 -0.67
C SER A 160 9.04 -19.58 -0.20
N PHE A 161 9.03 -20.79 -0.79
CA PHE A 161 10.01 -21.83 -0.53
C PHE A 161 10.94 -21.97 -1.74
N GLY A 162 12.23 -22.11 -1.48
CA GLY A 162 13.20 -22.38 -2.55
C GLY A 162 12.91 -23.71 -3.27
N PRO A 163 13.38 -23.88 -4.52
CA PRO A 163 13.06 -25.05 -5.36
C PRO A 163 13.48 -26.38 -4.75
N ASP A 164 14.54 -26.39 -3.94
CA ASP A 164 15.08 -27.58 -3.29
C ASP A 164 14.50 -27.81 -1.88
N PHE A 165 13.52 -27.01 -1.42
CA PHE A 165 12.93 -27.15 -0.10
C PHE A 165 12.10 -28.46 -0.04
N PRO A 166 12.30 -29.31 0.99
CA PRO A 166 11.63 -30.62 1.06
C PRO A 166 10.10 -30.45 1.10
N ALA A 167 9.40 -31.09 0.14
CA ALA A 167 7.96 -30.95 -0.03
C ALA A 167 7.14 -31.30 1.23
N GLU A 168 7.56 -32.35 1.98
CA GLU A 168 6.88 -32.74 3.21
C GLU A 168 6.98 -31.64 4.29
N GLN A 169 8.14 -30.99 4.42
CA GLN A 169 8.34 -29.91 5.38
C GLN A 169 7.58 -28.66 4.95
N ARG A 170 7.54 -28.36 3.63
CA ARG A 170 6.73 -27.27 3.09
C ARG A 170 5.27 -27.44 3.48
N THR A 171 4.67 -28.61 3.19
CA THR A 171 3.27 -28.88 3.53
C THR A 171 3.00 -28.73 5.03
N GLN A 172 3.91 -29.22 5.89
CA GLN A 172 3.77 -29.08 7.35
C GLN A 172 3.81 -27.62 7.80
N ILE A 173 4.64 -26.77 7.18
CA ILE A 173 4.71 -25.34 7.48
C ILE A 173 3.44 -24.64 7.00
N GLU A 174 3.01 -24.91 5.77
CA GLU A 174 1.76 -24.33 5.20
C GLU A 174 0.55 -24.66 6.09
N GLU A 175 0.38 -25.95 6.45
CA GLU A 175 -0.70 -26.39 7.33
C GLU A 175 -0.62 -25.75 8.72
N ALA A 176 0.56 -25.61 9.29
CA ALA A 176 0.76 -25.00 10.60
C ALA A 176 0.43 -23.49 10.60
N LEU A 177 0.82 -22.77 9.54
CA LEU A 177 0.54 -21.35 9.40
C LEU A 177 -0.96 -21.08 9.22
N VAL A 178 -1.62 -21.86 8.36
CA VAL A 178 -3.09 -21.73 8.17
C VAL A 178 -3.82 -22.05 9.46
N ALA A 179 -3.42 -23.09 10.17
CA ALA A 179 -4.04 -23.43 11.46
C ALA A 179 -3.81 -22.34 12.52
N CYS A 180 -2.57 -21.81 12.60
CA CYS A 180 -2.23 -20.73 13.53
C CYS A 180 -3.04 -19.45 13.27
N ALA A 181 -3.21 -19.06 12.00
CA ALA A 181 -4.03 -17.92 11.63
C ALA A 181 -5.51 -18.13 12.01
N ALA A 182 -6.05 -19.32 11.74
CA ALA A 182 -7.44 -19.65 12.06
C ALA A 182 -7.75 -19.66 13.57
N GLU A 183 -6.78 -20.00 14.43
CA GLU A 183 -6.93 -19.93 15.88
C GLU A 183 -7.16 -18.51 16.39
N CYS A 184 -6.79 -17.50 15.60
CA CYS A 184 -6.87 -16.08 15.95
C CYS A 184 -8.19 -15.40 15.56
N GLU A 185 -9.06 -16.06 14.84
CA GLU A 185 -10.39 -15.48 14.50
C GLU A 185 -11.20 -15.14 15.74
N ASP A 186 -11.00 -15.89 16.83
CA ASP A 186 -11.75 -15.74 18.09
C ASP A 186 -10.88 -15.34 19.31
N ASP A 187 -9.55 -15.19 19.16
CA ASP A 187 -8.61 -14.90 20.25
C ASP A 187 -7.56 -13.85 19.86
N GLU A 188 -7.73 -12.63 20.33
CA GLU A 188 -6.78 -11.54 20.11
C GLU A 188 -5.39 -11.78 20.71
N ASN A 189 -5.26 -12.69 21.69
CA ASN A 189 -3.99 -13.03 22.34
C ASN A 189 -3.35 -14.31 21.79
N CYS A 190 -3.51 -14.58 20.51
CA CYS A 190 -2.98 -15.76 19.85
C CYS A 190 -1.53 -15.54 19.35
N ALA A 191 -0.83 -16.65 19.10
CA ALA A 191 0.56 -16.63 18.63
C ALA A 191 0.73 -15.94 17.26
N TRP A 192 -0.28 -15.93 16.41
CA TRP A 192 -0.28 -15.22 15.13
C TRP A 192 -0.15 -13.71 15.34
N ASN A 193 -0.98 -13.13 16.21
CA ASN A 193 -0.97 -11.69 16.50
C ASN A 193 0.31 -11.25 17.24
N ASP A 194 0.95 -12.15 17.98
CA ASP A 194 2.25 -11.91 18.61
C ASP A 194 3.44 -12.01 17.63
N SER A 195 3.18 -12.40 16.38
CA SER A 195 4.20 -12.66 15.36
C SER A 195 3.88 -11.96 14.03
N ILE A 196 3.58 -12.73 12.98
CA ILE A 196 3.37 -12.21 11.63
C ILE A 196 2.09 -11.39 11.49
N GLY A 197 1.09 -11.62 12.36
CA GLY A 197 -0.13 -10.84 12.47
C GLY A 197 0.02 -9.56 13.29
N ASN A 198 1.18 -9.33 13.92
CA ASN A 198 1.42 -8.12 14.69
C ASN A 198 1.34 -6.87 13.79
N GLN A 199 0.47 -5.93 14.15
CA GLN A 199 0.20 -4.73 13.35
C GLN A 199 1.38 -3.77 13.28
N ASP A 200 2.27 -3.80 14.26
CA ASP A 200 3.52 -3.03 14.25
C ASP A 200 4.59 -3.62 13.30
N PHE A 201 4.32 -4.80 12.73
CA PHE A 201 5.22 -5.50 11.83
C PHE A 201 4.55 -5.69 10.46
N TYR A 202 3.95 -6.86 10.17
CA TYR A 202 3.27 -7.10 8.89
C TYR A 202 1.75 -6.88 8.95
N GLY A 203 1.13 -7.10 10.09
CA GLY A 203 -0.31 -6.95 10.27
C GLY A 203 -1.14 -7.87 9.37
N TRP A 204 -0.67 -9.10 9.12
CA TRP A 204 -1.42 -10.05 8.34
C TRP A 204 -2.59 -10.59 9.17
N THR A 205 -3.79 -10.45 8.66
CA THR A 205 -5.01 -10.93 9.32
C THR A 205 -5.30 -12.40 9.02
N GLY A 206 -4.55 -13.01 8.10
CA GLY A 206 -4.66 -14.40 7.73
C GLY A 206 -3.62 -14.79 6.69
N ILE A 207 -3.63 -16.04 6.28
CA ILE A 207 -2.80 -16.59 5.21
C ILE A 207 -3.62 -17.62 4.44
N GLU A 208 -3.45 -17.64 3.12
CA GLU A 208 -4.09 -18.60 2.23
C GLU A 208 -3.08 -19.16 1.23
N PRO A 209 -3.30 -20.37 0.71
CA PRO A 209 -2.48 -20.90 -0.36
C PRO A 209 -2.58 -20.03 -1.62
N ALA A 210 -1.44 -19.66 -2.18
CA ALA A 210 -1.36 -18.93 -3.45
C ALA A 210 -0.69 -19.80 -4.52
N THR A 211 -1.03 -19.54 -5.77
CA THR A 211 -0.43 -20.18 -6.94
C THR A 211 0.41 -19.19 -7.74
N ASP A 212 1.38 -19.71 -8.47
CA ASP A 212 2.25 -18.92 -9.33
C ASP A 212 1.48 -18.06 -10.36
N ALA A 213 0.34 -18.57 -10.84
CA ALA A 213 -0.51 -17.89 -11.83
C ALA A 213 -1.16 -16.59 -11.32
N GLU A 214 -1.32 -16.43 -10.00
CA GLU A 214 -1.86 -15.20 -9.41
C GLU A 214 -0.92 -14.00 -9.57
N TYR A 215 0.37 -14.28 -9.86
CA TYR A 215 1.40 -13.26 -10.09
C TYR A 215 1.66 -12.96 -11.57
N ASP A 216 0.90 -13.55 -12.50
CA ASP A 216 1.09 -13.35 -13.94
C ASP A 216 0.86 -11.88 -14.36
N ALA A 217 -0.12 -11.21 -13.74
CA ALA A 217 -0.35 -9.78 -13.98
C ALA A 217 0.86 -8.92 -13.56
N LEU A 218 1.46 -9.23 -12.42
CA LEU A 218 2.65 -8.53 -11.94
C LEU A 218 3.87 -8.80 -12.83
N ARG A 219 4.05 -10.04 -13.33
CA ARG A 219 5.09 -10.35 -14.30
C ARG A 219 4.96 -9.53 -15.57
N ALA A 220 3.74 -9.40 -16.08
CA ALA A 220 3.48 -8.56 -17.25
C ALA A 220 3.83 -7.09 -17.00
N VAL A 221 3.61 -6.58 -15.80
CA VAL A 221 4.04 -5.24 -15.38
C VAL A 221 5.57 -5.12 -15.44
N VAL A 222 6.30 -6.04 -14.85
CA VAL A 222 7.78 -6.06 -14.82
C VAL A 222 8.34 -6.15 -16.24
N GLU A 223 7.79 -7.03 -17.09
CA GLU A 223 8.18 -7.16 -18.50
C GLU A 223 7.92 -5.86 -19.30
N THR A 224 6.77 -5.22 -19.08
CA THR A 224 6.40 -3.95 -19.75
C THR A 224 7.33 -2.82 -19.31
N ALA A 225 7.71 -2.79 -18.05
CA ALA A 225 8.69 -1.84 -17.52
C ALA A 225 10.12 -2.07 -18.06
N GLY A 226 10.35 -3.15 -18.82
CA GLY A 226 11.67 -3.49 -19.37
C GLY A 226 12.68 -3.87 -18.29
N ILE A 227 12.23 -4.33 -17.14
CA ILE A 227 13.06 -4.72 -16.00
C ILE A 227 13.33 -6.21 -16.10
N GLU A 228 14.61 -6.58 -16.16
CA GLU A 228 15.01 -7.99 -16.07
C GLU A 228 14.93 -8.43 -14.59
N LEU A 229 14.27 -9.54 -14.31
CA LEU A 229 14.13 -10.07 -12.94
C LEU A 229 15.48 -10.37 -12.27
N GLU A 230 16.55 -10.47 -13.06
CA GLU A 230 17.93 -10.67 -12.59
C GLU A 230 18.55 -9.38 -12.02
N ASP A 231 17.94 -8.22 -12.29
CA ASP A 231 18.40 -6.89 -11.87
C ASP A 231 17.67 -6.37 -10.60
N LEU A 232 16.68 -7.13 -10.11
CA LEU A 232 15.95 -6.90 -8.86
C LEU A 232 16.57 -7.73 -7.73
#